data_73d62d7c75f734ef52114e2d016f1036
#
_entry.id   73d62d7c75f734ef52114e2d016f1036
#
_cell.length_a   1.000
_cell.length_b   1.000
_cell.length_c   1.000
_cell.angle_alpha   90.00
_cell.angle_beta   90.00
_cell.angle_gamma   90.00
#
_symmetry.space_group_name_H-M   'P 1'
#
loop_
_entity.id
_entity.type
_entity.pdbx_description
1 polymer ?
#
loop_
_entity_poly.entity_id
_entity_poly.type
_entity_poly.pdbx_seq_one_letter_code
_entity_poly.pdbx_strand_id
1 'polypeptide(L)'
;CNAQIEPLYFQRNEITDESWYYFKLQSPWSEAKTTFTADQMSSRSKFKPRVMSVMSGAMWTGTDNHLETFIKRETERLREVKTIDYIGYSREYQTYIFEKYAVHKGQIIAINEHDFFKVKRQEIKTLASSPAITLNPKKQFDPSWWNDFHKVRGAKGIVALAWWMGSYF
;
A
#
# COMPACT_ATOMS: atom_id res chain seq x y z
N CYS A 1 -12.99 18.40 16.40
CA CYS A 1 -12.39 17.06 16.52
C CYS A 1 -11.27 17.11 17.56
N ASN A 2 -11.14 16.09 18.36
CA ASN A 2 -10.05 15.96 19.34
C ASN A 2 -8.84 15.18 18.78
N ALA A 3 -8.88 14.83 17.53
CA ALA A 3 -7.77 14.27 16.76
C ALA A 3 -7.60 15.08 15.47
N GLN A 4 -6.37 15.20 15.02
CA GLN A 4 -6.08 15.72 13.70
C GLN A 4 -6.42 14.64 12.68
N ILE A 5 -7.16 15.00 11.64
CA ILE A 5 -7.56 14.12 10.55
C ILE A 5 -7.00 14.74 9.28
N GLU A 6 -6.10 14.00 8.60
CA GLU A 6 -5.40 14.47 7.42
C GLU A 6 -5.58 13.47 6.29
N PRO A 7 -6.19 13.84 5.16
CA PRO A 7 -6.20 12.99 3.98
C PRO A 7 -4.81 13.03 3.32
N LEU A 8 -4.27 11.85 3.03
CA LEU A 8 -2.95 11.70 2.44
C LEU A 8 -3.01 11.59 0.92
N TYR A 9 -3.94 10.78 0.42
CA TYR A 9 -4.16 10.57 -1.02
C TYR A 9 -5.49 9.86 -1.30
N PHE A 10 -5.90 9.92 -2.55
CA PHE A 10 -6.95 9.11 -3.12
C PHE A 10 -6.34 7.87 -3.76
N GLN A 11 -6.78 6.68 -3.35
CA GLN A 11 -6.32 5.42 -3.93
C GLN A 11 -7.38 4.80 -4.82
N ARG A 12 -6.96 4.32 -5.98
CA ARG A 12 -7.82 3.71 -6.98
C ARG A 12 -7.22 2.40 -7.48
N ASN A 13 -8.05 1.37 -7.53
CA ASN A 13 -7.76 0.13 -8.21
C ASN A 13 -8.42 0.16 -9.60
N GLU A 14 -7.60 0.24 -10.65
CA GLU A 14 -8.11 0.32 -12.02
C GLU A 14 -8.73 -1.00 -12.51
N ILE A 15 -8.39 -2.13 -11.88
CA ILE A 15 -8.90 -3.45 -12.25
C ILE A 15 -10.30 -3.67 -11.68
N THR A 16 -10.49 -3.35 -10.40
CA THR A 16 -11.78 -3.54 -9.70
C THR A 16 -12.67 -2.30 -9.74
N ASP A 17 -12.16 -1.17 -10.24
CA ASP A 17 -12.78 0.17 -10.21
C ASP A 17 -13.17 0.63 -8.79
N GLU A 18 -12.55 0.06 -7.79
CA GLU A 18 -12.76 0.44 -6.39
C GLU A 18 -11.84 1.61 -6.03
N SER A 19 -12.36 2.50 -5.18
CA SER A 19 -11.61 3.67 -4.75
C SER A 19 -11.85 4.02 -3.29
N TRP A 20 -10.83 4.58 -2.65
CA TRP A 20 -10.86 4.97 -1.25
C TRP A 20 -10.03 6.21 -1.03
N TYR A 21 -10.35 6.96 0.01
CA TYR A 21 -9.52 8.03 0.53
C TYR A 21 -8.66 7.49 1.67
N TYR A 22 -7.36 7.67 1.60
CA TYR A 22 -6.43 7.24 2.64
C TYR A 22 -6.13 8.38 3.58
N PHE A 23 -6.40 8.18 4.86
CA PHE A 23 -6.29 9.19 5.90
C PHE A 23 -5.29 8.78 6.96
N LYS A 24 -4.66 9.79 7.53
CA LYS A 24 -3.91 9.75 8.78
C LYS A 24 -4.76 10.39 9.87
N LEU A 25 -4.93 9.70 10.97
CA LEU A 25 -5.51 10.21 12.20
C LEU A 25 -4.40 10.32 13.25
N GLN A 26 -4.28 11.44 13.87
CA GLN A 26 -3.25 11.69 14.87
C GLN A 26 -3.82 12.34 16.12
N SER A 27 -3.51 11.78 17.27
CA SER A 27 -3.74 12.37 18.59
C SER A 27 -2.40 12.53 19.32
N PRO A 28 -2.33 13.21 20.48
CA PRO A 28 -1.08 13.29 21.25
C PRO A 28 -0.50 11.94 21.66
N TRP A 29 -1.31 10.88 21.67
CA TRP A 29 -0.95 9.58 22.22
C TRP A 29 -0.91 8.46 21.17
N SER A 30 -1.46 8.67 19.99
CA SER A 30 -1.61 7.61 19.00
C SER A 30 -1.71 8.17 17.58
N GLU A 31 -1.24 7.38 16.63
CA GLU A 31 -1.36 7.62 15.20
C GLU A 31 -1.95 6.38 14.54
N ALA A 32 -2.86 6.58 13.59
CA ALA A 32 -3.43 5.51 12.79
C ALA A 32 -3.61 5.98 11.35
N LYS A 33 -3.40 5.06 10.41
CA LYS A 33 -3.68 5.30 9.00
C LYS A 33 -4.75 4.32 8.55
N THR A 34 -5.71 4.80 7.77
CA THR A 34 -6.85 3.98 7.33
C THR A 34 -7.50 4.53 6.08
N THR A 35 -8.34 3.70 5.47
CA THR A 35 -9.16 4.09 4.34
C THR A 35 -10.56 4.51 4.77
N PHE A 36 -11.11 5.47 4.04
CA PHE A 36 -12.52 5.86 4.08
C PHE A 36 -13.12 5.69 2.70
N THR A 37 -14.31 5.11 2.64
CA THR A 37 -15.11 5.10 1.41
C THR A 37 -15.84 6.43 1.24
N ALA A 38 -16.27 6.75 0.02
CA ALA A 38 -17.11 7.92 -0.24
C ALA A 38 -18.40 7.89 0.60
N ASP A 39 -18.97 6.69 0.79
CA ASP A 39 -20.16 6.52 1.63
C ASP A 39 -19.90 6.88 3.10
N GLN A 40 -18.78 6.44 3.67
CA GLN A 40 -18.39 6.78 5.04
C GLN A 40 -18.14 8.28 5.25
N MET A 41 -17.83 8.98 4.18
CA MET A 41 -17.60 10.44 4.19
C MET A 41 -18.87 11.25 3.87
N SER A 42 -19.95 10.61 3.44
CA SER A 42 -21.16 11.28 2.94
C SER A 42 -21.98 12.03 3.99
N SER A 43 -21.82 11.67 5.26
CA SER A 43 -22.54 12.33 6.36
C SER A 43 -21.82 12.15 7.70
N ARG A 44 -22.10 13.04 8.64
CA ARG A 44 -21.62 12.96 10.02
C ARG A 44 -21.99 11.62 10.69
N SER A 45 -23.18 11.12 10.42
CA SER A 45 -23.68 9.88 11.02
C SER A 45 -22.88 8.64 10.61
N LYS A 46 -22.23 8.68 9.44
CA LYS A 46 -21.34 7.62 8.93
C LYS A 46 -19.86 7.90 9.26
N PHE A 47 -19.43 9.13 9.13
CA PHE A 47 -18.04 9.54 9.37
C PHE A 47 -17.62 9.40 10.84
N LYS A 48 -18.46 9.86 11.78
CA LYS A 48 -18.15 9.82 13.21
C LYS A 48 -17.89 8.40 13.74
N PRO A 49 -18.74 7.39 13.51
CA PRO A 49 -18.48 6.01 13.93
C PRO A 49 -17.20 5.44 13.31
N ARG A 50 -16.92 5.77 12.05
CA ARG A 50 -15.71 5.32 11.39
C ARG A 50 -14.46 5.89 12.05
N VAL A 51 -14.42 7.19 12.35
CA VAL A 51 -13.31 7.81 13.10
C VAL A 51 -13.10 7.11 14.45
N MET A 52 -14.18 6.86 15.18
CA MET A 52 -14.13 6.19 16.49
C MET A 52 -13.64 4.74 16.40
N SER A 53 -13.96 4.03 15.32
CA SER A 53 -13.49 2.65 15.12
C SER A 53 -12.01 2.55 14.77
N VAL A 54 -11.44 3.60 14.20
CA VAL A 54 -10.03 3.64 13.78
C VAL A 54 -9.12 3.99 14.94
N MET A 55 -9.54 4.93 15.77
CA MET A 55 -8.73 5.43 16.88
C MET A 55 -9.58 5.59 18.13
N SER A 56 -9.22 4.86 19.19
CA SER A 56 -9.88 4.93 20.47
C SER A 56 -9.87 6.37 21.01
N GLY A 57 -11.03 6.88 21.40
CA GLY A 57 -11.20 8.23 21.91
C GLY A 57 -11.24 9.33 20.86
N ALA A 58 -10.94 9.07 19.60
CA ALA A 58 -11.11 10.05 18.53
C ALA A 58 -12.60 10.24 18.21
N MET A 59 -13.01 11.50 18.05
CA MET A 59 -14.41 11.81 17.77
C MET A 59 -14.53 13.06 16.89
N TRP A 60 -15.33 12.94 15.84
CA TRP A 60 -15.78 14.10 15.06
C TRP A 60 -16.89 14.84 15.81
N THR A 61 -16.67 16.10 16.10
CA THR A 61 -17.62 16.95 16.84
C THR A 61 -18.29 18.02 15.97
N GLY A 62 -17.86 18.15 14.69
CA GLY A 62 -18.44 19.10 13.74
C GLY A 62 -19.86 18.71 13.30
N THR A 63 -20.57 19.67 12.70
CA THR A 63 -21.84 19.47 11.99
C THR A 63 -21.62 18.86 10.62
N ASP A 64 -22.70 18.52 9.89
CA ASP A 64 -22.61 18.05 8.50
C ASP A 64 -21.98 19.13 7.60
N ASN A 65 -22.36 20.41 7.73
CA ASN A 65 -21.75 21.50 6.97
C ASN A 65 -20.24 21.64 7.24
N HIS A 66 -19.81 21.42 8.47
CA HIS A 66 -18.38 21.41 8.79
C HIS A 66 -17.67 20.22 8.13
N LEU A 67 -18.31 19.07 8.05
CA LEU A 67 -17.77 17.89 7.38
C LEU A 67 -17.66 18.11 5.87
N GLU A 68 -18.70 18.61 5.23
CA GLU A 68 -18.68 18.94 3.79
C GLU A 68 -17.57 19.94 3.46
N THR A 69 -17.45 21.01 4.25
CA THR A 69 -16.40 22.03 4.07
C THR A 69 -15.01 21.41 4.23
N PHE A 70 -14.84 20.57 5.24
CA PHE A 70 -13.59 19.84 5.48
C PHE A 70 -13.25 18.95 4.29
N ILE A 71 -14.17 18.09 3.89
CA ILE A 71 -13.97 17.14 2.78
C ILE A 71 -13.64 17.90 1.51
N LYS A 72 -14.45 18.89 1.12
CA LYS A 72 -14.22 19.68 -0.08
C LYS A 72 -12.82 20.30 -0.09
N ARG A 73 -12.43 20.97 0.99
CA ARG A 73 -11.14 21.65 1.08
C ARG A 73 -9.96 20.68 1.02
N GLU A 74 -10.05 19.59 1.77
CA GLU A 74 -8.92 18.67 1.94
C GLU A 74 -8.79 17.66 0.80
N THR A 75 -9.88 17.37 0.08
CA THR A 75 -9.85 16.37 -1.02
C THR A 75 -9.71 16.97 -2.40
N GLU A 76 -9.86 18.29 -2.57
CA GLU A 76 -9.87 18.96 -3.89
C GLU A 76 -8.58 18.74 -4.70
N ARG A 77 -7.44 18.56 -4.02
CA ARG A 77 -6.12 18.44 -4.67
C ARG A 77 -5.33 17.22 -4.21
N LEU A 78 -6.04 16.19 -3.79
CA LEU A 78 -5.36 14.97 -3.38
C LEU A 78 -4.66 14.32 -4.58
N ARG A 79 -3.44 13.86 -4.34
CA ARG A 79 -2.74 13.00 -5.29
C ARG A 79 -3.47 11.67 -5.45
N GLU A 80 -3.37 11.08 -6.62
CA GLU A 80 -3.89 9.74 -6.87
C GLU A 80 -2.76 8.72 -6.73
N VAL A 81 -3.00 7.67 -5.94
CA VAL A 81 -2.11 6.52 -5.78
C VAL A 81 -2.83 5.30 -6.36
N LYS A 82 -2.21 4.68 -7.35
CA LYS A 82 -2.75 3.46 -7.96
C LYS A 82 -2.54 2.27 -7.05
N THR A 83 -3.57 1.46 -6.89
CA THR A 83 -3.48 0.26 -6.07
C THR A 83 -3.55 -1.00 -6.89
N ILE A 84 -2.81 -2.01 -6.45
CA ILE A 84 -2.84 -3.38 -6.97
C ILE A 84 -3.16 -4.34 -5.81
N ASP A 85 -3.79 -5.44 -6.11
CA ASP A 85 -4.26 -6.44 -5.14
C ASP A 85 -3.38 -7.68 -5.06
N TYR A 86 -2.21 -7.64 -5.70
CA TYR A 86 -1.26 -8.75 -5.73
C TYR A 86 0.14 -8.29 -5.32
N ILE A 87 1.02 -9.26 -5.11
CA ILE A 87 2.46 -9.12 -4.92
C ILE A 87 3.15 -9.82 -6.07
N GLY A 88 4.17 -9.19 -6.63
CA GLY A 88 4.94 -9.73 -7.74
C GLY A 88 5.24 -8.70 -8.81
N TYR A 89 5.47 -9.19 -10.02
CA TYR A 89 5.81 -8.34 -11.16
C TYR A 89 4.58 -7.70 -11.79
N SER A 90 4.58 -6.39 -11.82
CA SER A 90 3.60 -5.63 -12.58
C SER A 90 4.15 -5.28 -13.97
N ARG A 91 3.50 -5.77 -15.02
CA ARG A 91 3.85 -5.46 -16.41
C ARG A 91 3.61 -3.99 -16.73
N GLU A 92 2.56 -3.41 -16.20
CA GLU A 92 2.21 -2.00 -16.40
C GLU A 92 3.30 -1.07 -15.88
N TYR A 93 3.80 -1.35 -14.67
CA TYR A 93 4.82 -0.51 -14.02
C TYR A 93 6.25 -1.01 -14.28
N GLN A 94 6.41 -2.18 -14.91
CA GLN A 94 7.71 -2.85 -15.13
C GLN A 94 8.51 -2.95 -13.80
N THR A 95 7.82 -3.34 -12.73
CA THR A 95 8.33 -3.27 -11.37
C THR A 95 7.84 -4.47 -10.58
N TYR A 96 8.72 -5.11 -9.82
CA TYR A 96 8.32 -6.06 -8.80
C TYR A 96 7.86 -5.29 -7.57
N ILE A 97 6.66 -5.58 -7.09
CA ILE A 97 6.03 -4.88 -5.98
C ILE A 97 5.80 -5.87 -4.84
N PHE A 98 6.33 -5.54 -3.67
CA PHE A 98 6.16 -6.26 -2.43
C PHE A 98 5.53 -5.32 -1.39
N GLU A 99 5.19 -5.85 -0.22
CA GLU A 99 4.50 -5.05 0.80
C GLU A 99 5.33 -3.83 1.27
N LYS A 100 6.63 -4.02 1.50
CA LYS A 100 7.49 -2.98 2.10
C LYS A 100 8.54 -2.40 1.15
N TYR A 101 8.70 -2.97 -0.02
CA TYR A 101 9.65 -2.51 -1.03
C TYR A 101 9.17 -2.87 -2.43
N ALA A 102 9.67 -2.14 -3.39
CA ALA A 102 9.53 -2.44 -4.81
C ALA A 102 10.91 -2.54 -5.46
N VAL A 103 11.02 -3.29 -6.56
CA VAL A 103 12.26 -3.40 -7.33
C VAL A 103 11.99 -2.97 -8.77
N HIS A 104 12.59 -1.85 -9.17
CA HIS A 104 12.49 -1.31 -10.51
C HIS A 104 13.87 -1.27 -11.16
N LYS A 105 14.06 -1.97 -12.29
CA LYS A 105 15.34 -2.02 -13.01
C LYS A 105 16.55 -2.35 -12.10
N GLY A 106 16.37 -3.31 -11.19
CA GLY A 106 17.40 -3.71 -10.24
C GLY A 106 17.60 -2.79 -9.04
N GLN A 107 16.89 -1.67 -8.95
CA GLN A 107 16.95 -0.76 -7.81
C GLN A 107 15.82 -1.05 -6.82
N ILE A 108 16.20 -1.15 -5.55
CA ILE A 108 15.24 -1.35 -4.46
C ILE A 108 14.68 0.02 -4.04
N ILE A 109 13.36 0.12 -4.02
CA ILE A 109 12.61 1.30 -3.62
C ILE A 109 11.86 0.93 -2.34
N ALA A 110 12.19 1.57 -1.23
CA ALA A 110 11.47 1.39 0.02
C ALA A 110 10.10 2.10 -0.03
N ILE A 111 9.13 1.55 0.72
CA ILE A 111 7.86 2.23 0.95
C ILE A 111 8.12 3.55 1.68
N ASN A 112 7.40 4.60 1.31
CA ASN A 112 7.54 5.90 1.95
C ASN A 112 6.69 6.02 3.23
N GLU A 113 6.79 7.17 3.90
CA GLU A 113 6.03 7.48 5.12
C GLU A 113 4.50 7.50 4.94
N HIS A 114 4.03 7.60 3.70
CA HIS A 114 2.61 7.59 3.34
C HIS A 114 2.12 6.24 2.81
N ASP A 115 2.93 5.18 2.94
CA ASP A 115 2.62 3.80 2.58
C ASP A 115 2.38 3.55 1.08
N PHE A 116 3.16 4.19 0.21
CA PHE A 116 3.20 3.90 -1.21
C PHE A 116 4.63 3.98 -1.79
N PHE A 117 4.82 3.44 -2.99
CA PHE A 117 6.08 3.49 -3.74
C PHE A 117 6.01 4.58 -4.81
N LYS A 118 7.06 5.36 -4.92
CA LYS A 118 7.23 6.30 -6.03
C LYS A 118 8.15 5.69 -7.09
N VAL A 119 7.54 5.21 -8.17
CA VAL A 119 8.25 4.62 -9.30
C VAL A 119 8.17 5.59 -10.46
N LYS A 120 9.26 6.30 -10.78
CA LYS A 120 9.28 7.39 -11.76
C LYS A 120 8.25 8.49 -11.43
N ARG A 121 7.20 8.60 -12.26
CA ARG A 121 6.10 9.56 -12.10
C ARG A 121 4.82 8.95 -11.54
N GLN A 122 4.87 7.65 -11.23
CA GLN A 122 3.70 6.91 -10.74
C GLN A 122 3.84 6.64 -9.25
N GLU A 123 2.75 6.71 -8.54
CA GLU A 123 2.62 6.40 -7.13
C GLU A 123 1.77 5.14 -7.01
N ILE A 124 2.36 4.08 -6.44
CA ILE A 124 1.79 2.73 -6.48
C ILE A 124 1.78 2.15 -5.07
N LYS A 125 0.70 1.47 -4.72
CA LYS A 125 0.55 0.74 -3.45
C LYS A 125 0.00 -0.65 -3.71
N THR A 126 0.53 -1.67 -3.01
CA THR A 126 -0.14 -2.96 -2.96
C THR A 126 -1.10 -3.02 -1.77
N LEU A 127 -2.27 -3.61 -1.99
CA LEU A 127 -3.24 -3.95 -0.93
C LEU A 127 -3.02 -5.37 -0.40
N ALA A 128 -2.22 -6.19 -1.11
CA ALA A 128 -1.87 -7.52 -0.68
C ALA A 128 -0.78 -7.50 0.39
N SER A 129 -0.94 -8.34 1.41
CA SER A 129 0.09 -8.58 2.42
C SER A 129 1.00 -9.73 2.01
N SER A 130 2.29 -9.62 2.26
CA SER A 130 3.24 -10.71 2.03
C SER A 130 3.65 -11.39 3.33
N PRO A 131 4.06 -12.66 3.25
CA PRO A 131 4.89 -13.22 4.31
C PRO A 131 6.08 -12.29 4.56
N ALA A 132 6.53 -12.18 5.80
CA ALA A 132 7.60 -11.28 6.20
C ALA A 132 8.93 -11.66 5.52
N ILE A 133 9.11 -11.22 4.27
CA ILE A 133 10.38 -11.34 3.56
C ILE A 133 11.20 -10.09 3.89
N THR A 134 12.28 -10.28 4.62
CA THR A 134 13.21 -9.19 4.93
C THR A 134 14.35 -9.20 3.93
N LEU A 135 14.42 -8.19 3.07
CA LEU A 135 15.59 -7.98 2.24
C LEU A 135 16.74 -7.43 3.08
N ASN A 136 17.91 -8.03 2.91
CA ASN A 136 19.15 -7.46 3.43
C ASN A 136 19.93 -6.79 2.29
N PRO A 137 19.81 -5.47 2.11
CA PRO A 137 20.45 -4.76 1.01
C PRO A 137 21.97 -4.75 1.10
N LYS A 138 22.55 -5.13 2.26
CA LYS A 138 24.00 -5.21 2.49
C LYS A 138 24.58 -6.57 2.12
N LYS A 139 23.77 -7.60 1.93
CA LYS A 139 24.21 -8.92 1.48
C LYS A 139 24.24 -8.95 -0.04
N GLN A 140 25.40 -9.27 -0.60
CA GLN A 140 25.48 -9.66 -2.01
C GLN A 140 24.77 -11.00 -2.22
N PHE A 141 24.16 -11.16 -3.38
CA PHE A 141 23.59 -12.44 -3.79
C PHE A 141 24.69 -13.50 -3.87
N ASP A 142 24.55 -14.58 -3.12
CA ASP A 142 25.46 -15.71 -3.14
C ASP A 142 24.84 -16.84 -4.00
N PRO A 143 25.39 -17.13 -5.18
CA PRO A 143 24.88 -18.17 -6.04
C PRO A 143 25.28 -19.58 -5.61
N SER A 144 26.07 -19.78 -4.54
CA SER A 144 26.61 -21.09 -4.12
C SER A 144 25.50 -22.12 -3.84
N TRP A 145 24.33 -21.67 -3.37
CA TRP A 145 23.15 -22.51 -3.14
C TRP A 145 22.72 -23.31 -4.39
N TRP A 146 23.06 -22.81 -5.59
CA TRP A 146 22.70 -23.46 -6.84
C TRP A 146 23.31 -24.85 -6.99
N ASN A 147 24.58 -25.00 -6.58
CA ASN A 147 25.27 -26.29 -6.63
C ASN A 147 24.63 -27.32 -5.70
N ASP A 148 24.24 -26.89 -4.51
CA ASP A 148 23.58 -27.76 -3.53
C ASP A 148 22.17 -28.11 -3.99
N PHE A 149 21.44 -27.15 -4.53
CA PHE A 149 20.12 -27.36 -5.12
C PHE A 149 20.19 -28.38 -6.27
N HIS A 150 21.16 -28.24 -7.16
CA HIS A 150 21.37 -29.15 -8.26
C HIS A 150 21.71 -30.58 -7.79
N LYS A 151 22.58 -30.72 -6.79
CA LYS A 151 22.93 -32.03 -6.21
C LYS A 151 21.72 -32.72 -5.57
N VAL A 152 20.88 -31.98 -4.89
CA VAL A 152 19.73 -32.54 -4.15
C VAL A 152 18.53 -32.80 -5.03
N ARG A 153 18.24 -31.94 -5.97
CA ARG A 153 17.01 -31.94 -6.78
C ARG A 153 17.24 -32.40 -8.24
N GLY A 154 18.47 -32.41 -8.71
CA GLY A 154 18.83 -32.80 -10.07
C GLY A 154 18.14 -31.97 -11.17
N ALA A 155 18.08 -32.49 -12.36
CA ALA A 155 17.48 -31.82 -13.53
C ALA A 155 15.99 -31.50 -13.33
N LYS A 156 15.24 -32.40 -12.67
CA LYS A 156 13.80 -32.16 -12.39
C LYS A 156 13.59 -30.93 -11.50
N GLY A 157 14.46 -30.74 -10.52
CA GLY A 157 14.41 -29.55 -9.67
C GLY A 157 14.69 -28.26 -10.42
N ILE A 158 15.64 -28.29 -11.35
CA ILE A 158 15.95 -27.14 -12.21
C ILE A 158 14.76 -26.78 -13.09
N VAL A 159 14.10 -27.72 -13.70
CA VAL A 159 12.91 -27.52 -14.54
C VAL A 159 11.78 -26.89 -13.67
N ALA A 160 11.55 -27.44 -12.48
CA ALA A 160 10.54 -26.91 -11.57
C ALA A 160 10.85 -25.46 -11.13
N LEU A 161 12.13 -25.17 -10.82
CA LEU A 161 12.56 -23.83 -10.47
C LEU A 161 12.42 -22.85 -11.64
N ALA A 162 12.81 -23.25 -12.84
CA ALA A 162 12.67 -22.44 -14.05
C ALA A 162 11.19 -22.14 -14.36
N TRP A 163 10.32 -23.14 -14.21
CA TRP A 163 8.87 -22.96 -14.36
C TRP A 163 8.31 -22.00 -13.32
N TRP A 164 8.70 -22.17 -12.06
CA TRP A 164 8.29 -21.28 -10.98
C TRP A 164 8.78 -19.84 -11.21
N MET A 165 10.03 -19.65 -11.58
CA MET A 165 10.56 -18.32 -11.92
C MET A 165 9.84 -17.72 -13.14
N GLY A 166 9.56 -18.53 -14.18
CA GLY A 166 8.83 -18.09 -15.37
C GLY A 166 7.38 -17.67 -15.09
N SER A 167 6.76 -18.16 -14.02
CA SER A 167 5.40 -17.75 -13.63
C SER A 167 5.30 -16.32 -13.12
N TYR A 168 6.43 -15.66 -12.87
CA TYR A 168 6.49 -14.25 -12.47
C TYR A 168 6.63 -13.27 -13.65
N PHE A 169 6.75 -13.78 -14.88
CA PHE A 169 6.85 -13.00 -16.11
C PHE A 169 5.64 -13.22 -17.02
#